data_38be574ab43e8d7e2334bb669869bc16
#
_entry.id   38be574ab43e8d7e2334bb669869bc16
#
_cell.length_a   1.000
_cell.length_b   1.000
_cell.length_c   1.000
_cell.angle_alpha   90.00
_cell.angle_beta   90.00
_cell.angle_gamma   90.00
#
_symmetry.space_group_name_H-M   'P 1'
#
loop_
_entity.id
_entity.type
_entity.pdbx_description
1 polymer ?
#
loop_
_entity_poly.entity_id
_entity_poly.type
_entity_poly.pdbx_seq_one_letter_code
_entity_poly.pdbx_strand_id
1 'polypeptide(L)'
;MMFNSYEKGPYFDEMFRSDEGDTFSHYSTVLNRLDQWPPSKLLEKQQKIDSSFLEQGVTFTVTGDTVHGTERIFPFDLIPRIIPDAEWQKIEQGLSQRIIALNLFLNDIYHGGKIIADGIIPEDVVKSAAHYRPEMVGVDVPKDIYIHICGSDLIRDGDGNYLVLEDNGRCPSGVSYLLENREAMKRAVPGMYRALGVRPVDDYADLLRKTLEFLSPRQAQSPVCVVLTPGLYNSAYFEHSFLARQMGIEIVEGRDLVAIDGYVYMRTTRGLVQVDVIYRRIDDDFLDPQVFREDSMLGVPGLMDAYLKGNVALANAVGTGVADDKVTYAYVPDMIRYYLAQEPIIDNVPTYLGWREGDRRYILEHLEELVVKAANESGGYGMLMGPSSTKEERVEFAQRIEAEPRNYVAQPVVSLSRHPTICGDHIEGRHVDLRPFVLYGEDIEIIPGGLTRVALTKGSLVVNSSQGGGSKDTWVLYQ
;
A
#
# COMPACT_ATOMS: atom_id res chain seq x y z
N MET A 1 -2.21 33.48 -15.45
CA MET A 1 -1.48 32.27 -15.01
C MET A 1 -2.44 31.44 -14.17
N MET A 2 -2.47 30.14 -14.37
CA MET A 2 -3.43 29.25 -13.67
C MET A 2 -3.24 29.21 -12.15
N PHE A 3 -2.03 29.47 -11.69
CA PHE A 3 -1.69 29.45 -10.26
C PHE A 3 -1.88 30.79 -9.54
N ASN A 4 -2.33 31.87 -10.23
CA ASN A 4 -2.49 33.20 -9.60
C ASN A 4 -3.53 33.25 -8.46
N SER A 5 -4.48 32.33 -8.45
CA SER A 5 -5.50 32.20 -7.42
C SER A 5 -5.22 31.02 -6.47
N TYR A 6 -4.07 30.39 -6.59
CA TYR A 6 -3.71 29.27 -5.73
C TYR A 6 -3.29 29.77 -4.35
N GLU A 7 -3.89 29.21 -3.30
CA GLU A 7 -3.59 29.48 -1.91
C GLU A 7 -3.01 28.22 -1.25
N LYS A 8 -1.77 28.33 -0.78
CA LYS A 8 -1.09 27.27 -0.05
C LYS A 8 -1.80 26.95 1.27
N GLY A 9 -2.26 27.99 1.97
CA GLY A 9 -2.85 27.87 3.30
C GLY A 9 -1.83 27.43 4.38
N PRO A 10 -2.29 26.96 5.55
CA PRO A 10 -1.43 26.68 6.70
C PRO A 10 -0.73 25.30 6.63
N TYR A 11 -0.80 24.61 5.52
CA TYR A 11 -0.27 23.25 5.35
C TYR A 11 1.13 23.28 4.72
N PHE A 12 1.87 22.19 4.85
CA PHE A 12 3.03 21.98 4.00
C PHE A 12 2.54 21.77 2.57
N ASP A 13 3.01 22.60 1.65
CA ASP A 13 2.69 22.45 0.23
C ASP A 13 3.89 21.83 -0.48
N GLU A 14 3.64 20.81 -1.28
CA GLU A 14 4.69 20.06 -1.98
C GLU A 14 5.36 20.86 -3.10
N MET A 15 4.70 21.90 -3.63
CA MET A 15 5.16 22.70 -4.75
C MET A 15 5.54 24.13 -4.36
N PHE A 16 4.77 24.77 -3.48
CA PHE A 16 4.91 26.19 -3.11
C PHE A 16 5.47 26.34 -1.69
N ARG A 17 6.46 27.23 -1.53
CA ARG A 17 7.01 27.59 -0.22
C ARG A 17 6.19 28.66 0.49
N SER A 18 5.58 29.57 -0.29
CA SER A 18 4.80 30.69 0.23
C SER A 18 3.57 30.97 -0.63
N ASP A 19 2.61 31.70 -0.07
CA ASP A 19 1.44 32.19 -0.82
C ASP A 19 1.80 33.27 -1.87
N GLU A 20 3.01 33.80 -1.84
CA GLU A 20 3.52 34.77 -2.83
C GLU A 20 3.97 34.11 -4.14
N GLY A 21 3.84 32.78 -4.25
CA GLY A 21 4.16 32.01 -5.46
C GLY A 21 5.63 31.55 -5.55
N ASP A 22 6.40 31.65 -4.46
CA ASP A 22 7.73 31.04 -4.39
C ASP A 22 7.62 29.52 -4.36
N THR A 23 8.32 28.85 -5.28
CA THR A 23 8.26 27.39 -5.44
C THR A 23 9.56 26.72 -5.04
N PHE A 24 9.49 25.43 -4.73
CA PHE A 24 10.71 24.62 -4.65
C PHE A 24 11.39 24.56 -6.01
N SER A 25 12.73 24.62 -6.02
CA SER A 25 13.54 24.72 -7.26
C SER A 25 13.28 23.58 -8.24
N HIS A 26 13.00 22.37 -7.77
CA HIS A 26 12.70 21.19 -8.59
C HIS A 26 11.35 21.30 -9.33
N TYR A 27 10.45 22.20 -8.93
CA TYR A 27 9.21 22.47 -9.65
C TYR A 27 9.30 23.58 -10.71
N SER A 28 10.39 24.35 -10.74
CA SER A 28 10.52 25.52 -11.64
C SER A 28 10.28 25.18 -13.12
N THR A 29 10.78 24.04 -13.59
CA THR A 29 10.58 23.60 -14.98
C THR A 29 9.11 23.24 -15.26
N VAL A 30 8.43 22.57 -14.32
CA VAL A 30 7.02 22.22 -14.47
C VAL A 30 6.17 23.48 -14.48
N LEU A 31 6.37 24.36 -13.51
CA LEU A 31 5.63 25.63 -13.40
C LEU A 31 5.79 26.48 -14.65
N ASN A 32 7.04 26.71 -15.10
CA ASN A 32 7.31 27.50 -16.31
C ASN A 32 6.60 26.93 -17.55
N ARG A 33 6.46 25.62 -17.66
CA ARG A 33 5.76 25.01 -18.80
C ARG A 33 4.25 25.08 -18.67
N LEU A 34 3.72 24.86 -17.47
CA LEU A 34 2.28 24.95 -17.22
C LEU A 34 1.77 26.38 -17.39
N ASP A 35 2.54 27.40 -16.98
CA ASP A 35 2.21 28.81 -17.13
C ASP A 35 2.20 29.28 -18.59
N GLN A 36 2.91 28.59 -19.48
CA GLN A 36 2.87 28.86 -20.93
C GLN A 36 1.61 28.29 -21.60
N TRP A 37 0.85 27.48 -20.91
CA TRP A 37 -0.35 26.88 -21.48
C TRP A 37 -1.59 27.70 -21.12
N PRO A 38 -2.47 27.97 -22.11
CA PRO A 38 -3.79 28.47 -21.77
C PRO A 38 -4.55 27.42 -20.94
N PRO A 39 -5.44 27.83 -20.03
CA PRO A 39 -6.23 26.90 -19.22
C PRO A 39 -6.94 25.81 -20.04
N SER A 40 -7.45 26.17 -21.21
CA SER A 40 -8.10 25.23 -22.13
C SER A 40 -7.21 24.07 -22.58
N LYS A 41 -5.90 24.32 -22.75
CA LYS A 41 -4.93 23.28 -23.15
C LYS A 41 -4.66 22.28 -22.01
N LEU A 42 -4.64 22.74 -20.77
CA LEU A 42 -4.48 21.85 -19.62
C LEU A 42 -5.69 20.93 -19.48
N LEU A 43 -6.90 21.51 -19.57
CA LEU A 43 -8.16 20.76 -19.54
C LEU A 43 -8.27 19.77 -20.71
N GLU A 44 -7.86 20.17 -21.92
CA GLU A 44 -7.82 19.25 -23.08
C GLU A 44 -6.92 18.05 -22.82
N LYS A 45 -5.74 18.29 -22.21
CA LYS A 45 -4.82 17.18 -21.88
C LYS A 45 -5.35 16.29 -20.77
N GLN A 46 -5.98 16.86 -19.75
CA GLN A 46 -6.65 16.11 -18.70
C GLN A 46 -7.74 15.20 -19.28
N GLN A 47 -8.63 15.75 -20.10
CA GLN A 47 -9.70 14.99 -20.76
C GLN A 47 -9.17 13.87 -21.67
N LYS A 48 -8.04 14.08 -22.34
CA LYS A 48 -7.39 13.03 -23.15
C LYS A 48 -6.88 11.87 -22.31
N ILE A 49 -6.37 12.16 -21.11
CA ILE A 49 -5.94 11.10 -20.18
C ILE A 49 -7.16 10.34 -19.66
N ASP A 50 -8.19 11.06 -19.21
CA ASP A 50 -9.43 10.45 -18.71
C ASP A 50 -10.06 9.54 -19.76
N SER A 51 -10.12 9.99 -21.03
CA SER A 51 -10.58 9.18 -22.15
C SER A 51 -9.70 7.95 -22.39
N SER A 52 -8.38 8.13 -22.32
CA SER A 52 -7.42 7.02 -22.49
C SER A 52 -7.57 5.98 -21.38
N PHE A 53 -7.78 6.39 -20.12
CA PHE A 53 -8.01 5.46 -19.02
C PHE A 53 -9.32 4.70 -19.18
N LEU A 54 -10.38 5.38 -19.67
CA LEU A 54 -11.64 4.73 -20.00
C LEU A 54 -11.47 3.65 -21.09
N GLU A 55 -10.80 3.99 -22.20
CA GLU A 55 -10.59 3.10 -23.31
C GLU A 55 -9.71 1.89 -22.95
N GLN A 56 -8.75 2.09 -22.04
CA GLN A 56 -7.85 1.02 -21.58
C GLN A 56 -8.44 0.21 -20.42
N GLY A 57 -9.58 0.60 -19.86
CA GLY A 57 -10.19 -0.06 -18.71
C GLY A 57 -9.38 0.09 -17.44
N VAL A 58 -8.68 1.23 -17.26
CA VAL A 58 -7.98 1.57 -16.02
C VAL A 58 -9.04 2.00 -15.00
N THR A 59 -9.65 1.01 -14.36
CA THR A 59 -10.80 1.20 -13.49
C THR A 59 -10.50 0.74 -12.06
N PHE A 60 -11.31 1.21 -11.15
CA PHE A 60 -11.31 0.80 -9.76
C PHE A 60 -12.75 0.70 -9.26
N THR A 61 -13.05 -0.32 -8.47
CA THR A 61 -14.38 -0.45 -7.87
C THR A 61 -14.42 0.29 -6.54
N VAL A 62 -15.24 1.34 -6.48
CA VAL A 62 -15.49 2.08 -5.23
C VAL A 62 -16.55 1.32 -4.45
N THR A 63 -16.23 0.94 -3.21
CA THR A 63 -17.20 0.38 -2.26
C THR A 63 -18.00 1.53 -1.67
N GLY A 64 -19.22 1.69 -2.15
CA GLY A 64 -20.20 2.68 -1.66
C GLY A 64 -21.49 1.97 -1.20
N ASP A 65 -22.57 2.74 -1.01
CA ASP A 65 -23.88 2.28 -0.51
C ASP A 65 -24.59 1.20 -1.36
N THR A 66 -23.97 0.68 -2.39
CA THR A 66 -24.51 -0.39 -3.24
C THR A 66 -23.80 -1.70 -2.96
N VAL A 67 -24.57 -2.79 -2.85
CA VAL A 67 -24.12 -4.16 -2.56
C VAL A 67 -23.05 -4.69 -3.52
N HIS A 68 -22.88 -4.06 -4.69
CA HIS A 68 -21.96 -4.52 -5.75
C HIS A 68 -20.85 -3.54 -6.11
N GLY A 69 -20.70 -2.41 -5.39
CA GLY A 69 -19.77 -1.35 -5.76
C GLY A 69 -20.07 -0.74 -7.14
N THR A 70 -19.44 0.38 -7.45
CA THR A 70 -19.52 1.00 -8.78
C THR A 70 -18.14 1.05 -9.38
N GLU A 71 -17.94 0.40 -10.53
CA GLU A 71 -16.71 0.51 -11.29
C GLU A 71 -16.62 1.92 -11.87
N ARG A 72 -15.49 2.58 -11.62
CA ARG A 72 -15.20 3.94 -12.10
C ARG A 72 -13.81 3.99 -12.69
N ILE A 73 -13.60 4.92 -13.63
CA ILE A 73 -12.26 5.26 -14.07
C ILE A 73 -11.46 5.71 -12.85
N PHE A 74 -10.23 5.27 -12.75
CA PHE A 74 -9.34 5.71 -11.68
C PHE A 74 -9.01 7.20 -11.88
N PRO A 75 -9.43 8.12 -10.99
CA PRO A 75 -9.25 9.55 -11.20
C PRO A 75 -7.76 9.90 -11.16
N PHE A 76 -7.32 10.67 -12.14
CA PHE A 76 -5.94 11.08 -12.31
C PHE A 76 -5.83 12.59 -12.47
N ASP A 77 -4.79 13.20 -11.90
CA ASP A 77 -4.48 14.61 -12.05
C ASP A 77 -3.14 14.81 -12.78
N LEU A 78 -3.14 15.67 -13.78
CA LEU A 78 -2.01 15.90 -14.70
C LEU A 78 -0.81 16.62 -14.06
N ILE A 79 -0.96 17.27 -12.91
CA ILE A 79 0.15 17.98 -12.24
C ILE A 79 0.97 16.95 -11.44
N PRO A 80 2.22 16.61 -11.85
CA PRO A 80 3.00 15.57 -11.21
C PRO A 80 3.49 16.02 -9.83
N ARG A 81 3.55 15.07 -8.88
CA ARG A 81 4.28 15.26 -7.63
C ARG A 81 5.75 14.94 -7.86
N ILE A 82 6.64 15.85 -7.51
CA ILE A 82 8.08 15.67 -7.71
C ILE A 82 8.78 15.47 -6.38
N ILE A 83 9.61 14.45 -6.31
CA ILE A 83 10.45 14.14 -5.16
C ILE A 83 11.91 14.20 -5.60
N PRO A 84 12.73 15.11 -5.00
CA PRO A 84 14.16 15.19 -5.28
C PRO A 84 14.89 13.91 -4.87
N ASP A 85 16.00 13.61 -5.55
CA ASP A 85 16.81 12.42 -5.29
C ASP A 85 17.20 12.26 -3.80
N ALA A 86 17.67 13.32 -3.16
CA ALA A 86 18.08 13.27 -1.75
C ALA A 86 16.93 12.90 -0.78
N GLU A 87 15.71 13.33 -1.06
CA GLU A 87 14.53 12.94 -0.28
C GLU A 87 14.17 11.48 -0.57
N TRP A 88 14.25 11.08 -1.85
CA TRP A 88 13.95 9.70 -2.24
C TRP A 88 14.94 8.70 -1.65
N GLN A 89 16.22 9.00 -1.61
CA GLN A 89 17.23 8.16 -0.97
C GLN A 89 16.92 7.92 0.51
N LYS A 90 16.42 8.93 1.23
CA LYS A 90 15.98 8.76 2.62
C LYS A 90 14.78 7.81 2.72
N ILE A 91 13.83 7.91 1.78
CA ILE A 91 12.68 7.01 1.70
C ILE A 91 13.13 5.58 1.41
N GLU A 92 14.02 5.38 0.43
CA GLU A 92 14.58 4.06 0.08
C GLU A 92 15.28 3.42 1.28
N GLN A 93 16.14 4.16 1.98
CA GLN A 93 16.84 3.66 3.15
C GLN A 93 15.89 3.31 4.30
N GLY A 94 14.91 4.18 4.58
CA GLY A 94 13.94 3.98 5.66
C GLY A 94 13.02 2.79 5.41
N LEU A 95 12.56 2.61 4.17
CA LEU A 95 11.71 1.48 3.81
C LEU A 95 12.50 0.16 3.76
N SER A 96 13.76 0.19 3.28
CA SER A 96 14.65 -0.98 3.33
C SER A 96 14.90 -1.43 4.77
N GLN A 97 15.21 -0.51 5.67
CA GLN A 97 15.36 -0.79 7.10
C GLN A 97 14.08 -1.42 7.67
N ARG A 98 12.93 -0.85 7.33
CA ARG A 98 11.64 -1.25 7.86
C ARG A 98 11.23 -2.65 7.39
N ILE A 99 11.37 -2.96 6.10
CA ILE A 99 10.99 -4.29 5.58
C ILE A 99 11.86 -5.39 6.13
N ILE A 100 13.15 -5.14 6.38
CA ILE A 100 14.04 -6.10 7.04
C ILE A 100 13.56 -6.37 8.47
N ALA A 101 13.27 -5.32 9.24
CA ALA A 101 12.80 -5.47 10.62
C ALA A 101 11.47 -6.23 10.70
N LEU A 102 10.53 -5.96 9.79
CA LEU A 102 9.25 -6.67 9.71
C LEU A 102 9.42 -8.15 9.38
N ASN A 103 10.32 -8.51 8.47
CA ASN A 103 10.60 -9.89 8.13
C ASN A 103 11.29 -10.64 9.27
N LEU A 104 12.23 -10.01 9.97
CA LEU A 104 12.86 -10.58 11.17
C LEU A 104 11.83 -10.77 12.29
N PHE A 105 10.94 -9.83 12.49
CA PHE A 105 9.84 -9.94 13.44
C PHE A 105 8.92 -11.11 13.12
N LEU A 106 8.47 -11.25 11.88
CA LEU A 106 7.60 -12.35 11.47
C LEU A 106 8.29 -13.71 11.65
N ASN A 107 9.56 -13.81 11.25
CA ASN A 107 10.33 -15.03 11.48
C ASN A 107 10.44 -15.34 12.98
N ASP A 108 10.71 -14.35 13.81
CA ASP A 108 10.87 -14.56 15.26
C ASP A 108 9.55 -15.01 15.93
N ILE A 109 8.42 -14.38 15.64
CA ILE A 109 7.14 -14.72 16.29
C ILE A 109 6.59 -16.09 15.90
N TYR A 110 6.97 -16.61 14.73
CA TYR A 110 6.60 -17.97 14.29
C TYR A 110 7.62 -19.05 14.68
N HIS A 111 8.78 -18.67 15.26
CA HIS A 111 9.82 -19.61 15.71
C HIS A 111 10.24 -19.38 17.17
N GLY A 112 11.24 -18.53 17.38
CA GLY A 112 11.87 -18.36 18.70
C GLY A 112 11.09 -17.51 19.68
N GLY A 113 10.31 -16.56 19.20
CA GLY A 113 9.56 -15.60 20.03
C GLY A 113 10.45 -14.74 20.93
N LYS A 114 11.67 -14.43 20.51
CA LYS A 114 12.66 -13.72 21.34
C LYS A 114 12.21 -12.32 21.73
N ILE A 115 11.65 -11.56 20.79
CA ILE A 115 11.15 -10.21 21.05
C ILE A 115 10.03 -10.20 22.08
N ILE A 116 9.24 -11.29 22.15
CA ILE A 116 8.19 -11.48 23.16
C ILE A 116 8.84 -11.87 24.50
N ALA A 117 9.77 -12.83 24.49
CA ALA A 117 10.47 -13.27 25.69
C ALA A 117 11.27 -12.14 26.36
N ASP A 118 11.85 -11.24 25.58
CA ASP A 118 12.58 -10.05 26.06
C ASP A 118 11.64 -8.90 26.47
N GLY A 119 10.31 -9.08 26.35
CA GLY A 119 9.31 -8.14 26.81
C GLY A 119 9.17 -6.86 26.01
N ILE A 120 9.69 -6.82 24.76
CA ILE A 120 9.56 -5.67 23.88
C ILE A 120 8.14 -5.55 23.32
N ILE A 121 7.55 -6.67 22.91
CA ILE A 121 6.16 -6.74 22.45
C ILE A 121 5.44 -7.80 23.31
N PRO A 122 4.30 -7.48 23.94
CA PRO A 122 3.54 -8.48 24.69
C PRO A 122 3.03 -9.62 23.82
N GLU A 123 3.07 -10.82 24.34
CA GLU A 123 2.58 -12.02 23.64
C GLU A 123 1.12 -11.88 23.19
N ASP A 124 0.28 -11.35 24.06
CA ASP A 124 -1.13 -11.12 23.76
C ASP A 124 -1.36 -10.17 22.58
N VAL A 125 -0.48 -9.19 22.39
CA VAL A 125 -0.56 -8.27 21.22
C VAL A 125 -0.38 -9.04 19.93
N VAL A 126 0.56 -9.97 19.89
CA VAL A 126 0.88 -10.77 18.69
C VAL A 126 -0.17 -11.84 18.47
N LYS A 127 -0.45 -12.67 19.49
CA LYS A 127 -1.34 -13.84 19.34
C LYS A 127 -2.82 -13.49 19.18
N SER A 128 -3.25 -12.31 19.63
CA SER A 128 -4.61 -11.81 19.44
C SER A 128 -4.80 -11.01 18.17
N ALA A 129 -3.75 -10.79 17.36
CA ALA A 129 -3.90 -10.19 16.05
C ALA A 129 -4.78 -11.10 15.16
N ALA A 130 -5.77 -10.51 14.49
CA ALA A 130 -6.76 -11.26 13.70
C ALA A 130 -6.14 -12.13 12.60
N HIS A 131 -4.96 -11.76 12.14
CA HIS A 131 -4.23 -12.45 11.08
C HIS A 131 -3.01 -13.25 11.58
N TYR A 132 -2.88 -13.47 12.91
CA TYR A 132 -1.92 -14.44 13.42
C TYR A 132 -2.36 -15.85 13.00
N ARG A 133 -1.43 -16.64 12.47
CA ARG A 133 -1.71 -17.98 11.94
C ARG A 133 -0.92 -19.03 12.74
N PRO A 134 -1.56 -19.72 13.71
CA PRO A 134 -0.90 -20.79 14.47
C PRO A 134 -0.32 -21.88 13.59
N GLU A 135 -0.89 -22.10 12.40
CA GLU A 135 -0.46 -23.06 11.39
C GLU A 135 0.95 -22.79 10.86
N MET A 136 1.45 -21.56 11.05
CA MET A 136 2.79 -21.17 10.61
C MET A 136 3.86 -21.31 11.68
N VAL A 137 3.49 -21.70 12.90
CA VAL A 137 4.47 -21.88 13.99
C VAL A 137 5.44 -23.02 13.67
N GLY A 138 6.73 -22.71 13.61
CA GLY A 138 7.81 -23.65 13.27
C GLY A 138 7.92 -24.00 11.80
N VAL A 139 7.28 -23.23 10.90
CA VAL A 139 7.34 -23.42 9.44
C VAL A 139 8.44 -22.56 8.84
N ASP A 140 9.43 -23.20 8.22
CA ASP A 140 10.47 -22.50 7.44
C ASP A 140 9.88 -22.02 6.10
N VAL A 141 9.73 -20.72 5.94
CA VAL A 141 9.27 -20.15 4.67
C VAL A 141 10.45 -20.03 3.68
N PRO A 142 10.20 -20.02 2.35
CA PRO A 142 11.25 -19.88 1.36
C PRO A 142 12.15 -18.66 1.63
N LYS A 143 13.46 -18.89 1.74
CA LYS A 143 14.51 -17.85 1.97
C LYS A 143 14.36 -17.06 3.28
N ASP A 144 13.58 -17.52 4.23
CA ASP A 144 13.24 -16.84 5.49
C ASP A 144 12.59 -15.46 5.28
N ILE A 145 11.99 -15.23 4.09
CA ILE A 145 11.29 -14.00 3.74
C ILE A 145 9.78 -14.23 3.76
N TYR A 146 9.06 -13.48 4.58
CA TYR A 146 7.60 -13.53 4.69
C TYR A 146 6.92 -12.52 3.78
N ILE A 147 7.41 -11.25 3.81
CA ILE A 147 6.86 -10.15 3.01
C ILE A 147 7.82 -9.90 1.85
N HIS A 148 7.41 -10.30 0.66
CA HIS A 148 8.14 -10.11 -0.59
C HIS A 148 7.69 -8.86 -1.33
N ILE A 149 6.42 -8.48 -1.18
CA ILE A 149 5.82 -7.29 -1.77
C ILE A 149 5.17 -6.50 -0.65
N CYS A 150 5.60 -5.25 -0.44
CA CYS A 150 5.03 -4.35 0.54
C CYS A 150 4.66 -3.01 -0.09
N GLY A 151 3.54 -2.45 0.35
CA GLY A 151 3.16 -1.07 0.08
C GLY A 151 3.06 -0.31 1.40
N SER A 152 4.02 0.56 1.69
CA SER A 152 3.99 1.38 2.90
C SER A 152 3.36 2.73 2.61
N ASP A 153 2.35 3.12 3.39
CA ASP A 153 1.71 4.43 3.22
C ASP A 153 2.50 5.48 3.98
N LEU A 154 3.03 6.44 3.24
CA LEU A 154 3.76 7.58 3.78
C LEU A 154 2.91 8.83 3.69
N ILE A 155 2.94 9.61 4.75
CA ILE A 155 2.40 10.98 4.78
C ILE A 155 3.52 11.97 4.99
N ARG A 156 3.29 13.23 4.63
CA ARG A 156 4.19 14.32 4.92
C ARG A 156 3.49 15.28 5.88
N ASP A 157 4.10 15.56 7.02
CA ASP A 157 3.53 16.41 8.06
C ASP A 157 3.63 17.91 7.73
N GLY A 158 3.16 18.76 8.66
CA GLY A 158 3.18 20.22 8.51
C GLY A 158 4.59 20.82 8.42
N ASP A 159 5.61 20.14 8.91
CA ASP A 159 7.02 20.54 8.87
C ASP A 159 7.75 19.98 7.63
N GLY A 160 7.07 19.14 6.85
CA GLY A 160 7.60 18.51 5.64
C GLY A 160 8.35 17.21 5.87
N ASN A 161 8.23 16.59 7.05
CA ASN A 161 8.84 15.30 7.33
C ASN A 161 7.94 14.15 6.82
N TYR A 162 8.57 13.11 6.28
CA TYR A 162 7.86 11.87 5.96
C TYR A 162 7.66 11.03 7.22
N LEU A 163 6.45 10.53 7.39
CA LEU A 163 6.07 9.59 8.45
C LEU A 163 5.38 8.38 7.82
N VAL A 164 5.60 7.19 8.39
CA VAL A 164 4.86 5.99 7.98
C VAL A 164 3.50 6.01 8.67
N LEU A 165 2.44 5.79 7.90
CA LEU A 165 1.07 5.72 8.38
C LEU A 165 0.61 4.26 8.61
N GLU A 166 0.97 3.36 7.69
CA GLU A 166 0.72 1.92 7.77
C GLU A 166 1.64 1.14 6.83
N ASP A 167 1.80 -0.15 7.10
CA ASP A 167 2.43 -1.11 6.19
C ASP A 167 1.38 -2.11 5.70
N ASN A 168 1.43 -2.41 4.41
CA ASN A 168 0.57 -3.40 3.77
C ASN A 168 1.44 -4.56 3.27
N GLY A 169 1.53 -5.64 4.07
CA GLY A 169 2.37 -6.81 3.81
C GLY A 169 1.58 -8.08 3.47
N ARG A 170 0.23 -8.02 3.42
CA ARG A 170 -0.60 -9.17 2.98
C ARG A 170 -0.73 -9.20 1.46
N CYS A 171 -1.58 -8.33 0.92
CA CYS A 171 -1.89 -8.23 -0.51
C CYS A 171 -1.89 -6.75 -0.94
N PRO A 172 -0.74 -6.05 -0.94
CA PRO A 172 -0.68 -4.64 -1.32
C PRO A 172 -1.15 -4.47 -2.76
N SER A 173 -1.85 -3.37 -3.02
CA SER A 173 -2.34 -3.00 -4.36
C SER A 173 -2.10 -1.52 -4.66
N GLY A 174 -2.17 -1.18 -5.96
CA GLY A 174 -2.02 0.18 -6.44
C GLY A 174 -0.82 0.42 -7.37
N VAL A 175 0.10 -0.54 -7.50
CA VAL A 175 1.27 -0.37 -8.36
C VAL A 175 0.91 -0.29 -9.84
N SER A 176 -0.12 -0.99 -10.29
CA SER A 176 -0.62 -0.88 -11.66
C SER A 176 -1.03 0.54 -12.02
N TYR A 177 -1.66 1.26 -11.08
CA TYR A 177 -2.04 2.65 -11.29
C TYR A 177 -0.83 3.59 -11.30
N LEU A 178 0.21 3.32 -10.51
CA LEU A 178 1.49 4.03 -10.60
C LEU A 178 2.07 3.90 -12.02
N LEU A 179 2.11 2.68 -12.55
CA LEU A 179 2.68 2.40 -13.88
C LEU A 179 1.83 3.04 -15.00
N GLU A 180 0.50 2.93 -14.92
CA GLU A 180 -0.41 3.56 -15.89
C GLU A 180 -0.38 5.08 -15.82
N ASN A 181 -0.29 5.67 -14.61
CA ASN A 181 -0.11 7.11 -14.43
C ASN A 181 1.17 7.60 -15.12
N ARG A 182 2.29 6.86 -14.97
CA ARG A 182 3.56 7.16 -15.62
C ARG A 182 3.44 7.09 -17.14
N GLU A 183 2.80 6.08 -17.69
CA GLU A 183 2.56 5.95 -19.12
C GLU A 183 1.64 7.06 -19.67
N ALA A 184 0.61 7.43 -18.93
CA ALA A 184 -0.26 8.56 -19.27
C ALA A 184 0.52 9.87 -19.32
N MET A 185 1.39 10.13 -18.35
CA MET A 185 2.22 11.32 -18.31
C MET A 185 3.26 11.36 -19.43
N LYS A 186 3.91 10.24 -19.74
CA LYS A 186 4.83 10.14 -20.90
C LYS A 186 4.14 10.52 -22.20
N ARG A 187 2.86 10.13 -22.38
CA ARG A 187 2.05 10.47 -23.57
C ARG A 187 1.55 11.90 -23.56
N ALA A 188 1.05 12.39 -22.43
CA ALA A 188 0.46 13.72 -22.32
C ALA A 188 1.48 14.86 -22.35
N VAL A 189 2.62 14.67 -21.66
CA VAL A 189 3.63 15.71 -21.44
C VAL A 189 5.08 15.24 -21.69
N PRO A 190 5.37 14.60 -22.84
CA PRO A 190 6.66 13.95 -23.10
C PRO A 190 7.85 14.93 -23.01
N GLY A 191 7.65 16.18 -23.39
CA GLY A 191 8.69 17.20 -23.32
C GLY A 191 9.04 17.62 -21.89
N MET A 192 8.06 17.61 -20.97
CA MET A 192 8.26 17.90 -19.55
C MET A 192 8.97 16.73 -18.86
N TYR A 193 8.49 15.51 -19.08
CA TYR A 193 9.07 14.30 -18.56
C TYR A 193 10.57 14.17 -18.89
N ARG A 194 10.92 14.33 -20.17
CA ARG A 194 12.32 14.24 -20.62
C ARG A 194 13.22 15.37 -20.09
N ALA A 195 12.66 16.57 -19.92
CA ALA A 195 13.44 17.73 -19.47
C ALA A 195 13.87 17.66 -18.00
N LEU A 196 13.16 16.88 -17.18
CA LEU A 196 13.39 16.76 -15.74
C LEU A 196 14.26 15.58 -15.34
N GLY A 197 14.60 14.66 -16.24
CA GLY A 197 15.38 13.49 -15.86
C GLY A 197 14.69 12.66 -14.80
N VAL A 198 13.45 12.25 -15.07
CA VAL A 198 12.66 11.42 -14.17
C VAL A 198 13.16 9.97 -14.19
N ARG A 199 13.39 9.37 -13.03
CA ARG A 199 13.81 7.97 -12.90
C ARG A 199 12.71 7.04 -13.44
N PRO A 200 13.06 6.00 -14.24
CA PRO A 200 12.09 5.08 -14.80
C PRO A 200 11.46 4.18 -13.71
N VAL A 201 10.28 3.63 -14.02
CA VAL A 201 9.57 2.64 -13.20
C VAL A 201 9.13 1.43 -14.03
N ASP A 202 9.55 1.40 -15.29
CA ASP A 202 9.06 0.45 -16.30
C ASP A 202 9.50 -0.99 -16.04
N ASP A 203 10.56 -1.17 -15.25
CA ASP A 203 11.16 -2.46 -14.88
C ASP A 203 10.46 -3.16 -13.72
N TYR A 204 9.46 -2.55 -13.11
CA TYR A 204 8.77 -3.13 -11.94
C TYR A 204 8.27 -4.56 -12.18
N ALA A 205 7.64 -4.83 -13.32
CA ALA A 205 7.10 -6.14 -13.60
C ALA A 205 8.20 -7.21 -13.76
N ASP A 206 9.33 -6.84 -14.35
CA ASP A 206 10.49 -7.72 -14.48
C ASP A 206 11.13 -7.99 -13.12
N LEU A 207 11.25 -6.97 -12.27
CA LEU A 207 11.74 -7.11 -10.89
C LEU A 207 10.81 -7.96 -10.03
N LEU A 208 9.50 -7.77 -10.14
CA LEU A 208 8.51 -8.59 -9.45
C LEU A 208 8.60 -10.05 -9.90
N ARG A 209 8.68 -10.29 -11.21
CA ARG A 209 8.87 -11.65 -11.74
C ARG A 209 10.16 -12.29 -11.21
N LYS A 210 11.28 -11.56 -11.24
CA LYS A 210 12.56 -12.02 -10.68
C LYS A 210 12.44 -12.34 -9.19
N THR A 211 11.73 -11.52 -8.42
CA THR A 211 11.43 -11.77 -7.01
C THR A 211 10.66 -13.08 -6.82
N LEU A 212 9.63 -13.32 -7.63
CA LEU A 212 8.87 -14.58 -7.58
C LEU A 212 9.71 -15.80 -7.96
N GLU A 213 10.48 -15.72 -9.05
CA GLU A 213 11.35 -16.80 -9.50
C GLU A 213 12.42 -17.17 -8.44
N PHE A 214 12.95 -16.19 -7.70
CA PHE A 214 13.88 -16.38 -6.59
C PHE A 214 13.32 -17.25 -5.47
N LEU A 215 12.01 -17.19 -5.24
CA LEU A 215 11.32 -17.95 -4.19
C LEU A 215 11.07 -19.41 -4.56
N SER A 216 11.30 -19.81 -5.80
CA SER A 216 11.02 -21.16 -6.24
C SER A 216 11.72 -22.21 -5.37
N PRO A 217 10.97 -23.15 -4.78
CA PRO A 217 11.58 -24.26 -4.03
C PRO A 217 12.34 -25.22 -4.93
N ARG A 218 11.97 -25.26 -6.21
CA ARG A 218 12.59 -26.11 -7.21
C ARG A 218 13.69 -25.33 -7.96
N GLN A 219 14.87 -25.89 -8.06
CA GLN A 219 15.95 -25.34 -8.89
C GLN A 219 15.69 -25.60 -10.40
N ALA A 220 14.65 -24.98 -10.92
CA ALA A 220 14.35 -25.03 -12.35
C ALA A 220 14.95 -23.84 -13.09
N GLN A 221 15.36 -24.03 -14.35
CA GLN A 221 15.83 -22.91 -15.19
C GLN A 221 14.74 -21.86 -15.42
N SER A 222 13.47 -22.28 -15.40
CA SER A 222 12.31 -21.41 -15.55
C SER A 222 11.20 -21.90 -14.62
N PRO A 223 11.15 -21.38 -13.38
CA PRO A 223 10.08 -21.70 -12.46
C PRO A 223 8.70 -21.28 -13.02
N VAL A 224 7.68 -22.07 -12.75
CA VAL A 224 6.31 -21.76 -13.12
C VAL A 224 5.69 -20.89 -12.03
N CYS A 225 5.57 -19.61 -12.32
CA CYS A 225 4.91 -18.63 -11.45
C CYS A 225 3.50 -18.34 -11.96
N VAL A 226 2.53 -18.17 -11.08
CA VAL A 226 1.15 -17.79 -11.42
C VAL A 226 0.63 -16.70 -10.50
N VAL A 227 -0.31 -15.88 -10.99
CA VAL A 227 -1.08 -14.95 -10.15
C VAL A 227 -2.40 -15.61 -9.76
N LEU A 228 -2.60 -15.89 -8.48
CA LEU A 228 -3.86 -16.41 -7.95
C LEU A 228 -4.80 -15.25 -7.59
N THR A 229 -5.87 -15.11 -8.36
CA THR A 229 -6.89 -14.07 -8.20
C THR A 229 -8.21 -14.62 -7.68
N PRO A 230 -8.99 -13.84 -6.89
CA PRO A 230 -10.37 -14.18 -6.57
C PRO A 230 -11.35 -13.94 -7.75
N GLY A 231 -10.87 -13.43 -8.89
CA GLY A 231 -11.66 -13.24 -10.10
C GLY A 231 -12.21 -11.81 -10.27
N LEU A 232 -13.09 -11.68 -11.25
CA LEU A 232 -13.61 -10.39 -11.78
C LEU A 232 -14.32 -9.50 -10.75
N TYR A 233 -14.87 -10.07 -9.69
CA TYR A 233 -15.60 -9.32 -8.68
C TYR A 233 -14.71 -8.63 -7.64
N ASN A 234 -13.40 -8.86 -7.71
CA ASN A 234 -12.45 -8.18 -6.83
C ASN A 234 -12.16 -6.76 -7.35
N SER A 235 -12.19 -5.78 -6.45
CA SER A 235 -11.95 -4.37 -6.77
C SER A 235 -10.58 -4.11 -7.44
N ALA A 236 -9.58 -4.96 -7.17
CA ALA A 236 -8.24 -4.88 -7.72
C ALA A 236 -8.00 -5.84 -8.92
N TYR A 237 -9.06 -6.42 -9.52
CA TYR A 237 -8.87 -7.38 -10.62
C TYR A 237 -8.13 -6.79 -11.82
N PHE A 238 -8.34 -5.50 -12.11
CA PHE A 238 -7.53 -4.78 -13.11
C PHE A 238 -6.04 -4.98 -12.84
N GLU A 239 -5.59 -4.73 -11.61
CA GLU A 239 -4.18 -4.88 -11.23
C GLU A 239 -3.70 -6.32 -11.36
N HIS A 240 -4.50 -7.31 -10.97
CA HIS A 240 -4.11 -8.71 -11.06
C HIS A 240 -3.84 -9.12 -12.51
N SER A 241 -4.74 -8.77 -13.43
CA SER A 241 -4.61 -9.05 -14.85
C SER A 241 -3.51 -8.24 -15.53
N PHE A 242 -3.36 -6.97 -15.12
CA PHE A 242 -2.30 -6.09 -15.60
C PHE A 242 -0.91 -6.66 -15.27
N LEU A 243 -0.67 -7.00 -13.99
CA LEU A 243 0.63 -7.52 -13.55
C LEU A 243 0.94 -8.89 -14.16
N ALA A 244 -0.03 -9.81 -14.22
CA ALA A 244 0.16 -11.10 -14.86
C ALA A 244 0.61 -10.95 -16.32
N ARG A 245 -0.07 -10.05 -17.07
CA ARG A 245 0.27 -9.74 -18.46
C ARG A 245 1.66 -9.10 -18.60
N GLN A 246 2.00 -8.15 -17.73
CA GLN A 246 3.30 -7.46 -17.76
C GLN A 246 4.45 -8.42 -17.43
N MET A 247 4.26 -9.29 -16.44
CA MET A 247 5.24 -10.33 -16.07
C MET A 247 5.30 -11.47 -17.10
N GLY A 248 4.30 -11.61 -17.97
CA GLY A 248 4.20 -12.75 -18.91
C GLY A 248 3.99 -14.09 -18.19
N ILE A 249 3.20 -14.09 -17.11
CA ILE A 249 2.81 -15.28 -16.35
C ILE A 249 1.29 -15.47 -16.35
N GLU A 250 0.83 -16.68 -16.04
CA GLU A 250 -0.59 -17.00 -16.07
C GLU A 250 -1.33 -16.37 -14.87
N ILE A 251 -2.55 -15.88 -15.13
CA ILE A 251 -3.52 -15.54 -14.09
C ILE A 251 -4.49 -16.72 -13.94
N VAL A 252 -4.69 -17.14 -12.69
CA VAL A 252 -5.51 -18.31 -12.36
C VAL A 252 -6.47 -17.99 -11.22
N GLU A 253 -7.63 -18.63 -11.22
CA GLU A 253 -8.53 -18.71 -10.09
C GLU A 253 -8.31 -20.03 -9.33
N GLY A 254 -8.83 -20.20 -8.11
CA GLY A 254 -8.66 -21.43 -7.33
C GLY A 254 -9.10 -22.70 -8.08
N ARG A 255 -10.16 -22.61 -8.91
CA ARG A 255 -10.65 -23.73 -9.75
C ARG A 255 -9.68 -24.17 -10.84
N ASP A 256 -8.74 -23.32 -11.24
CA ASP A 256 -7.74 -23.62 -12.27
C ASP A 256 -6.53 -24.36 -11.70
N LEU A 257 -6.45 -24.43 -10.36
CA LEU A 257 -5.41 -25.13 -9.63
C LEU A 257 -5.93 -26.42 -9.02
N VAL A 258 -5.03 -27.36 -8.76
CA VAL A 258 -5.32 -28.60 -8.03
C VAL A 258 -4.08 -29.06 -7.26
N ALA A 259 -4.27 -29.44 -5.98
CA ALA A 259 -3.22 -30.05 -5.18
C ALA A 259 -3.34 -31.59 -5.31
N ILE A 260 -2.23 -32.24 -5.66
CA ILE A 260 -2.12 -33.70 -5.79
C ILE A 260 -0.81 -34.13 -5.17
N ASP A 261 -0.85 -35.08 -4.23
CA ASP A 261 0.30 -35.67 -3.56
C ASP A 261 1.27 -34.64 -2.94
N GLY A 262 0.72 -33.52 -2.45
CA GLY A 262 1.50 -32.43 -1.85
C GLY A 262 2.20 -31.52 -2.86
N TYR A 263 1.80 -31.50 -4.12
CA TYR A 263 2.23 -30.56 -5.14
C TYR A 263 1.02 -29.83 -5.73
N VAL A 264 1.26 -28.60 -6.19
CA VAL A 264 0.22 -27.78 -6.86
C VAL A 264 0.41 -27.83 -8.37
N TYR A 265 -0.67 -28.02 -9.09
CA TYR A 265 -0.69 -28.05 -10.54
C TYR A 265 -1.73 -27.07 -11.09
N MET A 266 -1.38 -26.40 -12.17
CA MET A 266 -2.30 -25.61 -12.99
C MET A 266 -2.89 -26.52 -14.08
N ARG A 267 -4.22 -26.42 -14.25
CA ARG A 267 -4.96 -27.09 -15.32
C ARG A 267 -4.76 -26.34 -16.63
N THR A 268 -4.27 -27.01 -17.65
CA THR A 268 -4.11 -26.45 -19.00
C THR A 268 -4.78 -27.34 -20.04
N THR A 269 -4.93 -26.83 -21.26
CA THR A 269 -5.44 -27.61 -22.40
C THR A 269 -4.53 -28.78 -22.78
N ARG A 270 -3.29 -28.80 -22.27
CA ARG A 270 -2.29 -29.86 -22.55
C ARG A 270 -2.09 -30.82 -21.38
N GLY A 271 -2.84 -30.62 -20.28
CA GLY A 271 -2.73 -31.41 -19.05
C GLY A 271 -2.32 -30.55 -17.85
N LEU A 272 -1.78 -31.18 -16.83
CA LEU A 272 -1.36 -30.54 -15.59
C LEU A 272 0.08 -30.03 -15.71
N VAL A 273 0.31 -28.79 -15.27
CA VAL A 273 1.63 -28.17 -15.19
C VAL A 273 1.91 -27.84 -13.72
N GLN A 274 3.00 -28.35 -13.16
CA GLN A 274 3.37 -28.06 -11.77
C GLN A 274 3.66 -26.58 -11.61
N VAL A 275 3.10 -25.98 -10.54
CA VAL A 275 3.31 -24.58 -10.15
C VAL A 275 4.35 -24.53 -9.04
N ASP A 276 5.35 -23.68 -9.20
CA ASP A 276 6.44 -23.50 -8.24
C ASP A 276 6.19 -22.32 -7.29
N VAL A 277 5.60 -21.23 -7.81
CA VAL A 277 5.36 -19.99 -7.03
C VAL A 277 3.97 -19.44 -7.35
N ILE A 278 3.25 -19.10 -6.31
CA ILE A 278 1.94 -18.45 -6.41
C ILE A 278 2.06 -17.03 -5.85
N TYR A 279 1.92 -16.01 -6.73
CA TYR A 279 1.64 -14.65 -6.30
C TYR A 279 0.16 -14.55 -5.96
N ARG A 280 -0.16 -14.63 -4.67
CA ARG A 280 -1.54 -14.65 -4.21
C ARG A 280 -2.13 -13.25 -4.10
N ARG A 281 -3.35 -13.11 -4.58
CA ARG A 281 -4.16 -11.89 -4.46
C ARG A 281 -5.44 -12.15 -3.66
N ILE A 282 -5.42 -13.17 -2.81
CA ILE A 282 -6.47 -13.53 -1.86
C ILE A 282 -5.90 -13.61 -0.45
N ASP A 283 -6.72 -13.27 0.54
CA ASP A 283 -6.33 -13.33 1.95
C ASP A 283 -6.18 -14.77 2.44
N ASP A 284 -5.42 -14.94 3.54
CA ASP A 284 -5.14 -16.24 4.15
C ASP A 284 -6.42 -17.06 4.39
N ASP A 285 -7.47 -16.42 4.90
CA ASP A 285 -8.75 -17.08 5.22
C ASP A 285 -9.37 -17.83 4.03
N PHE A 286 -9.06 -17.43 2.81
CA PHE A 286 -9.64 -17.99 1.60
C PHE A 286 -8.70 -18.94 0.84
N LEU A 287 -7.43 -19.09 1.28
CA LEU A 287 -6.40 -19.82 0.51
C LEU A 287 -6.68 -21.32 0.43
N ASP A 288 -7.09 -21.94 1.52
CA ASP A 288 -7.35 -23.40 1.58
C ASP A 288 -8.57 -23.68 2.45
N PRO A 289 -9.69 -24.18 1.86
CA PRO A 289 -10.89 -24.49 2.63
C PRO A 289 -10.73 -25.67 3.59
N GLN A 290 -9.65 -26.45 3.49
CA GLN A 290 -9.36 -27.54 4.43
C GLN A 290 -8.67 -27.06 5.71
N VAL A 291 -8.10 -25.85 5.71
CA VAL A 291 -7.33 -25.31 6.83
C VAL A 291 -7.98 -24.05 7.42
N PHE A 292 -8.51 -23.17 6.55
CA PHE A 292 -9.11 -21.90 6.96
C PHE A 292 -10.64 -21.94 6.82
N ARG A 293 -11.22 -21.09 5.99
CA ARG A 293 -12.68 -21.03 5.81
C ARG A 293 -13.19 -22.18 4.96
N GLU A 294 -13.97 -23.10 5.54
CA GLU A 294 -14.53 -24.25 4.85
C GLU A 294 -15.45 -23.91 3.67
N ASP A 295 -16.08 -22.73 3.70
CA ASP A 295 -16.96 -22.22 2.65
C ASP A 295 -16.23 -21.48 1.52
N SER A 296 -14.90 -21.40 1.57
CA SER A 296 -14.12 -20.69 0.55
C SER A 296 -14.20 -21.39 -0.79
N MET A 297 -14.65 -20.64 -1.80
CA MET A 297 -14.65 -21.03 -3.21
C MET A 297 -13.50 -20.39 -4.01
N LEU A 298 -12.65 -19.60 -3.33
CA LEU A 298 -11.58 -18.81 -3.97
C LEU A 298 -10.23 -19.50 -3.93
N GLY A 299 -10.04 -20.37 -2.94
CA GLY A 299 -8.77 -21.05 -2.69
C GLY A 299 -8.67 -22.43 -3.34
N VAL A 300 -7.64 -23.14 -2.94
CA VAL A 300 -7.29 -24.47 -3.49
C VAL A 300 -7.22 -25.47 -2.35
N PRO A 301 -8.12 -26.46 -2.30
CA PRO A 301 -8.06 -27.52 -1.29
C PRO A 301 -6.72 -28.26 -1.33
N GLY A 302 -6.01 -28.33 -0.18
CA GLY A 302 -4.71 -28.99 -0.06
C GLY A 302 -3.51 -28.09 -0.45
N LEU A 303 -3.73 -26.80 -0.71
CA LEU A 303 -2.65 -25.86 -0.98
C LEU A 303 -1.71 -25.72 0.22
N MET A 304 -2.27 -25.66 1.43
CA MET A 304 -1.45 -25.56 2.63
C MET A 304 -0.60 -26.79 2.88
N ASP A 305 -1.08 -28.00 2.57
CA ASP A 305 -0.27 -29.21 2.65
C ASP A 305 0.95 -29.14 1.72
N ALA A 306 0.77 -28.65 0.48
CA ALA A 306 1.86 -28.47 -0.46
C ALA A 306 2.84 -27.38 -0.02
N TYR A 307 2.33 -26.28 0.54
CA TYR A 307 3.13 -25.17 1.05
C TYR A 307 3.97 -25.59 2.27
N LEU A 308 3.36 -26.23 3.26
CA LEU A 308 4.04 -26.71 4.47
C LEU A 308 5.10 -27.78 4.17
N LYS A 309 4.94 -28.54 3.08
CA LYS A 309 5.96 -29.47 2.58
C LYS A 309 7.10 -28.79 1.79
N GLY A 310 7.03 -27.48 1.58
CA GLY A 310 8.03 -26.74 0.80
C GLY A 310 8.00 -27.04 -0.70
N ASN A 311 6.89 -27.52 -1.25
CA ASN A 311 6.74 -27.90 -2.66
C ASN A 311 6.20 -26.76 -3.54
N VAL A 312 5.70 -25.69 -2.94
CA VAL A 312 5.25 -24.48 -3.60
C VAL A 312 5.57 -23.28 -2.71
N ALA A 313 5.93 -22.14 -3.28
CA ALA A 313 6.11 -20.89 -2.56
C ALA A 313 4.87 -19.99 -2.70
N LEU A 314 4.58 -19.23 -1.66
CA LEU A 314 3.53 -18.20 -1.65
C LEU A 314 4.14 -16.82 -1.46
N ALA A 315 3.82 -15.88 -2.29
CA ALA A 315 4.17 -14.47 -2.14
C ALA A 315 2.90 -13.61 -1.95
N ASN A 316 2.69 -12.90 -0.83
CA ASN A 316 3.47 -13.00 0.40
C ASN A 316 3.13 -14.28 1.16
N ALA A 317 3.97 -14.67 2.12
CA ALA A 317 3.75 -15.85 2.95
C ALA A 317 2.43 -15.76 3.75
N VAL A 318 1.95 -16.89 4.20
CA VAL A 318 0.80 -16.97 5.13
C VAL A 318 1.21 -16.38 6.49
N GLY A 319 0.31 -15.67 7.14
CA GLY A 319 0.53 -15.09 8.47
C GLY A 319 1.22 -13.72 8.48
N THR A 320 1.50 -13.13 7.31
CA THR A 320 2.08 -11.78 7.23
C THR A 320 1.16 -10.68 7.74
N GLY A 321 -0.14 -10.94 7.83
CA GLY A 321 -1.12 -9.94 8.26
C GLY A 321 -0.97 -9.47 9.71
N VAL A 322 -0.14 -10.12 10.52
CA VAL A 322 0.28 -9.59 11.83
C VAL A 322 1.03 -8.27 11.65
N ALA A 323 1.80 -8.12 10.59
CA ALA A 323 2.52 -6.88 10.29
C ALA A 323 1.60 -5.74 9.82
N ASP A 324 0.42 -6.06 9.24
CA ASP A 324 -0.59 -5.09 8.83
C ASP A 324 -1.47 -4.59 10.01
N ASP A 325 -1.42 -5.29 11.16
CA ASP A 325 -2.17 -4.92 12.37
C ASP A 325 -1.68 -3.59 12.94
N LYS A 326 -2.59 -2.64 13.16
CA LYS A 326 -2.23 -1.27 13.59
C LYS A 326 -1.64 -1.19 15.01
N VAL A 327 -1.89 -2.19 15.86
CA VAL A 327 -1.22 -2.28 17.16
C VAL A 327 0.22 -2.75 16.96
N THR A 328 0.43 -3.77 16.11
CA THR A 328 1.77 -4.26 15.75
C THR A 328 2.59 -3.16 15.05
N TYR A 329 1.97 -2.40 14.15
CA TYR A 329 2.59 -1.25 13.49
C TYR A 329 3.23 -0.27 14.49
N ALA A 330 2.59 0.00 15.62
CA ALA A 330 3.11 0.94 16.62
C ALA A 330 4.46 0.49 17.22
N TYR A 331 4.79 -0.79 17.14
CA TYR A 331 6.05 -1.36 17.64
C TYR A 331 7.15 -1.45 16.57
N VAL A 332 6.90 -1.09 15.32
CA VAL A 332 7.93 -1.22 14.29
C VAL A 332 9.21 -0.42 14.58
N PRO A 333 9.14 0.80 15.17
CA PRO A 333 10.35 1.47 15.65
C PRO A 333 11.15 0.66 16.68
N ASP A 334 10.47 -0.04 17.58
CA ASP A 334 11.12 -0.91 18.56
C ASP A 334 11.69 -2.19 17.93
N MET A 335 11.02 -2.75 16.91
CA MET A 335 11.54 -3.85 16.10
C MET A 335 12.85 -3.46 15.39
N ILE A 336 12.92 -2.26 14.82
CA ILE A 336 14.13 -1.73 14.16
C ILE A 336 15.27 -1.65 15.18
N ARG A 337 15.03 -1.08 16.35
CA ARG A 337 16.04 -1.01 17.42
C ARG A 337 16.48 -2.39 17.89
N TYR A 338 15.52 -3.29 18.09
CA TYR A 338 15.76 -4.63 18.61
C TYR A 338 16.55 -5.52 17.63
N TYR A 339 16.07 -5.63 16.40
CA TYR A 339 16.69 -6.55 15.43
C TYR A 339 17.90 -5.98 14.70
N LEU A 340 17.91 -4.66 14.44
CA LEU A 340 18.94 -4.02 13.62
C LEU A 340 19.93 -3.21 14.46
N ALA A 341 19.65 -2.97 15.73
CA ALA A 341 20.44 -2.05 16.59
C ALA A 341 20.62 -0.66 15.95
N GLN A 342 19.57 -0.15 15.31
CA GLN A 342 19.53 1.13 14.61
C GLN A 342 18.34 1.98 15.09
N GLU A 343 18.45 3.30 14.90
CA GLU A 343 17.29 4.18 15.04
C GLU A 343 16.46 4.18 13.72
N PRO A 344 15.14 4.35 13.82
CA PRO A 344 14.30 4.50 12.64
C PRO A 344 14.74 5.69 11.78
N ILE A 345 14.87 5.47 10.46
CA ILE A 345 15.19 6.54 9.49
C ILE A 345 13.93 7.35 9.15
N ILE A 346 12.78 6.67 9.13
CA ILE A 346 11.46 7.29 8.99
C ILE A 346 10.62 6.86 10.18
N ASP A 347 10.12 7.84 10.93
CA ASP A 347 9.29 7.59 12.08
C ASP A 347 7.86 7.18 11.72
N ASN A 348 7.18 6.54 12.66
CA ASN A 348 5.74 6.32 12.56
C ASN A 348 4.96 7.60 12.87
N VAL A 349 3.74 7.69 12.39
CA VAL A 349 2.75 8.61 12.99
C VAL A 349 2.57 8.20 14.45
N PRO A 350 2.65 9.15 15.42
CA PRO A 350 2.42 8.88 16.84
C PRO A 350 1.12 8.10 17.03
N THR A 351 1.18 7.00 17.78
CA THR A 351 0.05 6.08 17.91
C THR A 351 -0.16 5.70 19.37
N TYR A 352 -1.35 5.98 19.87
CA TYR A 352 -1.81 5.58 21.20
C TYR A 352 -2.49 4.23 21.13
N LEU A 353 -2.19 3.33 22.04
CA LEU A 353 -2.66 1.95 22.05
C LEU A 353 -3.77 1.76 23.09
N GLY A 354 -4.99 1.45 22.64
CA GLY A 354 -6.13 1.29 23.54
C GLY A 354 -5.94 0.21 24.62
N TRP A 355 -5.13 -0.81 24.37
CA TRP A 355 -4.82 -1.85 25.36
C TRP A 355 -3.92 -1.36 26.51
N ARG A 356 -3.10 -0.29 26.31
CA ARG A 356 -2.32 0.34 27.37
C ARG A 356 -3.20 1.25 28.20
N GLU A 357 -3.28 1.04 29.51
CA GLU A 357 -4.18 1.80 30.38
C GLU A 357 -3.97 3.33 30.30
N GLY A 358 -2.72 3.77 30.26
CA GLY A 358 -2.38 5.20 30.15
C GLY A 358 -2.83 5.82 28.83
N ASP A 359 -2.55 5.13 27.70
CA ASP A 359 -2.96 5.56 26.37
C ASP A 359 -4.49 5.53 26.22
N ARG A 360 -5.15 4.46 26.72
CA ARG A 360 -6.60 4.35 26.70
C ARG A 360 -7.29 5.51 27.42
N ARG A 361 -6.78 5.88 28.60
CA ARG A 361 -7.30 7.05 29.34
C ARG A 361 -7.16 8.32 28.50
N TYR A 362 -5.99 8.54 27.93
CA TYR A 362 -5.75 9.69 27.05
C TYR A 362 -6.70 9.70 25.84
N ILE A 363 -6.87 8.54 25.17
CA ILE A 363 -7.78 8.41 24.03
C ILE A 363 -9.21 8.81 24.41
N LEU A 364 -9.71 8.28 25.54
CA LEU A 364 -11.09 8.54 25.98
C LEU A 364 -11.33 10.01 26.37
N GLU A 365 -10.31 10.67 26.91
CA GLU A 365 -10.35 12.08 27.27
C GLU A 365 -10.24 13.04 26.07
N HIS A 366 -9.68 12.58 24.92
CA HIS A 366 -9.34 13.41 23.76
C HIS A 366 -9.94 12.90 22.44
N LEU A 367 -11.04 12.13 22.51
CA LEU A 367 -11.68 11.56 21.29
C LEU A 367 -12.01 12.59 20.21
N GLU A 368 -12.30 13.82 20.60
CA GLU A 368 -12.63 14.92 19.67
C GLU A 368 -11.39 15.46 18.89
N GLU A 369 -10.18 15.15 19.34
CA GLU A 369 -8.93 15.60 18.72
C GLU A 369 -8.23 14.49 17.93
N LEU A 370 -8.66 13.22 18.09
CA LEU A 370 -7.97 12.05 17.60
C LEU A 370 -8.70 11.38 16.41
N VAL A 371 -7.93 10.65 15.63
CA VAL A 371 -8.44 9.66 14.68
C VAL A 371 -8.34 8.29 15.34
N VAL A 372 -9.48 7.66 15.62
CA VAL A 372 -9.52 6.31 16.20
C VAL A 372 -9.76 5.30 15.09
N LYS A 373 -9.00 4.21 15.10
CA LYS A 373 -9.03 3.16 14.07
C LYS A 373 -9.15 1.79 14.71
N ALA A 374 -9.93 0.90 14.10
CA ALA A 374 -9.89 -0.52 14.46
C ALA A 374 -8.56 -1.13 13.98
N ALA A 375 -7.94 -1.96 14.82
CA ALA A 375 -6.59 -2.50 14.59
C ALA A 375 -6.51 -3.43 13.37
N ASN A 376 -7.57 -4.21 13.13
CA ASN A 376 -7.64 -5.26 12.12
C ASN A 376 -8.39 -4.86 10.84
N GLU A 377 -8.90 -3.62 10.76
CA GLU A 377 -9.64 -3.14 9.59
C GLU A 377 -8.74 -2.29 8.67
N SER A 378 -9.12 -2.24 7.39
CA SER A 378 -8.44 -1.49 6.34
C SER A 378 -9.43 -0.65 5.54
N GLY A 379 -8.94 0.25 4.68
CA GLY A 379 -9.80 1.04 3.80
C GLY A 379 -10.61 2.14 4.47
N GLY A 380 -10.34 2.47 5.75
CA GLY A 380 -11.03 3.53 6.50
C GLY A 380 -12.38 3.10 7.08
N TYR A 381 -12.69 1.81 7.10
CA TYR A 381 -13.85 1.27 7.82
C TYR A 381 -13.58 1.24 9.33
N GLY A 382 -14.63 1.40 10.15
CA GLY A 382 -14.50 1.36 11.61
C GLY A 382 -13.63 2.48 12.20
N MET A 383 -13.58 3.64 11.55
CA MET A 383 -12.77 4.79 11.94
C MET A 383 -13.64 5.93 12.47
N LEU A 384 -13.18 6.56 13.55
CA LEU A 384 -13.74 7.81 14.07
C LEU A 384 -12.79 8.97 13.73
N MET A 385 -13.29 9.95 12.98
CA MET A 385 -12.61 11.24 12.80
C MET A 385 -13.11 12.21 13.88
N GLY A 386 -12.41 12.27 15.01
CA GLY A 386 -12.80 13.03 16.18
C GLY A 386 -13.27 14.47 15.91
N PRO A 387 -12.50 15.31 15.18
CA PRO A 387 -12.89 16.69 14.89
C PRO A 387 -14.18 16.87 14.11
N SER A 388 -14.58 15.89 13.33
CA SER A 388 -15.81 15.92 12.52
C SER A 388 -16.94 15.06 13.08
N SER A 389 -16.68 14.34 14.19
CA SER A 389 -17.63 13.40 14.79
C SER A 389 -18.67 14.11 15.68
N THR A 390 -19.84 13.51 15.75
CA THR A 390 -20.88 13.92 16.70
C THR A 390 -20.55 13.45 18.13
N LYS A 391 -21.25 14.00 19.12
CA LYS A 391 -21.09 13.56 20.51
C LYS A 391 -21.54 12.11 20.69
N GLU A 392 -22.59 11.72 20.00
CA GLU A 392 -23.16 10.38 20.01
C GLU A 392 -22.17 9.34 19.47
N GLU A 393 -21.52 9.63 18.33
CA GLU A 393 -20.48 8.79 17.76
C GLU A 393 -19.29 8.62 18.71
N ARG A 394 -18.84 9.70 19.35
CA ARG A 394 -17.76 9.61 20.35
C ARG A 394 -18.13 8.75 21.55
N VAL A 395 -19.37 8.85 22.04
CA VAL A 395 -19.87 8.00 23.14
C VAL A 395 -19.90 6.54 22.72
N GLU A 396 -20.34 6.24 21.51
CA GLU A 396 -20.36 4.88 20.98
C GLU A 396 -18.93 4.33 20.85
N PHE A 397 -17.99 5.09 20.29
CA PHE A 397 -16.60 4.66 20.16
C PHE A 397 -15.92 4.49 21.53
N ALA A 398 -16.21 5.35 22.51
CA ALA A 398 -15.72 5.18 23.88
C ALA A 398 -16.14 3.80 24.46
N GLN A 399 -17.41 3.43 24.28
CA GLN A 399 -17.92 2.12 24.73
C GLN A 399 -17.23 0.95 24.01
N ARG A 400 -16.99 1.07 22.69
CA ARG A 400 -16.28 0.06 21.91
C ARG A 400 -14.82 -0.10 22.37
N ILE A 401 -14.12 1.02 22.63
CA ILE A 401 -12.74 1.01 23.11
C ILE A 401 -12.64 0.38 24.50
N GLU A 402 -13.60 0.67 25.40
CA GLU A 402 -13.64 0.06 26.73
C GLU A 402 -13.95 -1.43 26.69
N ALA A 403 -14.82 -1.86 25.75
CA ALA A 403 -15.19 -3.27 25.59
C ALA A 403 -14.08 -4.12 24.98
N GLU A 404 -13.37 -3.56 23.98
CA GLU A 404 -12.32 -4.27 23.24
C GLU A 404 -11.04 -3.41 23.08
N PRO A 405 -10.34 -3.09 24.18
CA PRO A 405 -9.24 -2.13 24.15
C PRO A 405 -8.10 -2.49 23.18
N ARG A 406 -7.84 -3.79 22.99
CA ARG A 406 -6.79 -4.26 22.07
C ARG A 406 -7.12 -3.93 20.61
N ASN A 407 -8.41 -3.87 20.28
CA ASN A 407 -8.85 -3.69 18.88
C ASN A 407 -8.86 -2.22 18.41
N TYR A 408 -8.40 -1.27 19.25
CA TYR A 408 -8.41 0.15 18.88
C TYR A 408 -7.05 0.80 19.09
N VAL A 409 -6.68 1.62 18.12
CA VAL A 409 -5.56 2.57 18.20
C VAL A 409 -6.07 3.96 17.91
N ALA A 410 -5.38 4.98 18.42
CA ALA A 410 -5.70 6.36 18.11
C ALA A 410 -4.44 7.12 17.69
N GLN A 411 -4.59 8.04 16.76
CA GLN A 411 -3.52 8.88 16.25
C GLN A 411 -3.96 10.34 16.30
N PRO A 412 -3.05 11.31 16.54
CA PRO A 412 -3.39 12.72 16.35
C PRO A 412 -3.78 12.94 14.88
N VAL A 413 -4.62 13.94 14.65
CA VAL A 413 -4.92 14.37 13.29
C VAL A 413 -3.65 14.98 12.69
N VAL A 414 -3.03 14.27 11.77
CA VAL A 414 -1.86 14.79 11.07
C VAL A 414 -2.31 15.71 9.94
N SER A 415 -1.74 16.92 9.92
CA SER A 415 -1.92 17.84 8.80
C SER A 415 -1.18 17.32 7.59
N LEU A 416 -1.86 16.53 6.75
CA LEU A 416 -1.27 16.00 5.51
C LEU A 416 -0.81 17.16 4.62
N SER A 417 0.32 16.97 3.94
CA SER A 417 0.77 17.90 2.90
C SER A 417 -0.29 18.09 1.82
N ARG A 418 -0.19 19.21 1.12
CA ARG A 418 -1.06 19.53 -0.02
C ARG A 418 -0.27 19.62 -1.30
N HIS A 419 -0.95 19.34 -2.40
CA HIS A 419 -0.40 19.50 -3.74
C HIS A 419 -1.43 20.19 -4.65
N PRO A 420 -1.01 21.13 -5.53
CA PRO A 420 -1.90 21.73 -6.51
C PRO A 420 -2.58 20.66 -7.37
N THR A 421 -3.89 20.74 -7.49
CA THR A 421 -4.73 19.76 -8.18
C THR A 421 -5.75 20.47 -9.06
N ILE A 422 -6.00 19.95 -10.25
CA ILE A 422 -6.97 20.49 -11.20
C ILE A 422 -8.38 20.20 -10.70
N CYS A 423 -9.16 21.26 -10.44
CA CYS A 423 -10.52 21.19 -9.97
C CYS A 423 -11.44 21.96 -10.93
N GLY A 424 -11.94 21.28 -11.97
CA GLY A 424 -12.72 21.94 -13.00
C GLY A 424 -11.86 22.95 -13.78
N ASP A 425 -12.17 24.24 -13.66
CA ASP A 425 -11.50 25.35 -14.38
C ASP A 425 -10.41 26.06 -13.57
N HIS A 426 -10.11 25.61 -12.36
CA HIS A 426 -9.12 26.22 -11.48
C HIS A 426 -8.24 25.18 -10.79
N ILE A 427 -7.24 25.64 -10.03
CA ILE A 427 -6.32 24.81 -9.25
C ILE A 427 -6.57 25.04 -7.77
N GLU A 428 -6.71 23.95 -7.01
CA GLU A 428 -6.82 23.96 -5.56
C GLU A 428 -5.77 23.07 -4.92
N GLY A 429 -5.36 23.41 -3.69
CA GLY A 429 -4.55 22.52 -2.86
C GLY A 429 -5.39 21.34 -2.34
N ARG A 430 -4.97 20.13 -2.64
CA ARG A 430 -5.58 18.89 -2.13
C ARG A 430 -4.58 18.13 -1.30
N HIS A 431 -5.06 17.49 -0.24
CA HIS A 431 -4.21 16.63 0.59
C HIS A 431 -3.76 15.40 -0.19
N VAL A 432 -2.52 15.01 0.04
CA VAL A 432 -1.88 13.88 -0.64
C VAL A 432 -1.16 12.98 0.34
N ASP A 433 -1.03 11.72 -0.02
CA ASP A 433 -0.12 10.76 0.58
C ASP A 433 0.76 10.10 -0.48
N LEU A 434 1.57 9.13 -0.10
CA LEU A 434 2.45 8.40 -0.99
C LEU A 434 2.48 6.94 -0.61
N ARG A 435 2.24 6.04 -1.55
CA ARG A 435 2.46 4.60 -1.39
C ARG A 435 3.61 4.14 -2.29
N PRO A 436 4.85 4.12 -1.79
CA PRO A 436 5.94 3.38 -2.42
C PRO A 436 5.71 1.88 -2.39
N PHE A 437 6.36 1.16 -3.30
CA PHE A 437 6.32 -0.30 -3.36
C PHE A 437 7.73 -0.85 -3.18
N VAL A 438 7.83 -1.83 -2.29
CA VAL A 438 9.06 -2.55 -1.95
C VAL A 438 8.93 -3.97 -2.46
N LEU A 439 9.96 -4.45 -3.15
CA LEU A 439 10.14 -5.85 -3.50
C LEU A 439 11.31 -6.40 -2.69
N TYR A 440 11.12 -7.52 -2.02
CA TYR A 440 12.16 -8.19 -1.25
C TYR A 440 12.35 -9.62 -1.78
N GLY A 441 13.32 -9.77 -2.64
CA GLY A 441 13.79 -11.04 -3.20
C GLY A 441 15.23 -11.32 -2.75
N GLU A 442 16.13 -11.56 -3.70
CA GLU A 442 17.56 -11.65 -3.43
C GLU A 442 18.12 -10.33 -2.90
N ASP A 443 17.64 -9.23 -3.49
CA ASP A 443 17.90 -7.86 -3.07
C ASP A 443 16.59 -7.18 -2.67
N ILE A 444 16.69 -6.03 -2.01
CA ILE A 444 15.56 -5.16 -1.73
C ILE A 444 15.53 -4.06 -2.79
N GLU A 445 14.46 -4.05 -3.57
CA GLU A 445 14.22 -3.08 -4.63
C GLU A 445 13.06 -2.15 -4.27
N ILE A 446 13.27 -0.86 -4.33
CA ILE A 446 12.23 0.15 -4.12
C ILE A 446 12.09 0.96 -5.39
N ILE A 447 10.89 0.87 -5.98
CA ILE A 447 10.62 1.52 -7.28
C ILE A 447 10.71 3.04 -7.10
N PRO A 448 11.49 3.75 -7.93
CA PRO A 448 11.70 5.19 -7.79
C PRO A 448 10.45 5.99 -8.15
N GLY A 449 9.49 5.98 -7.25
CA GLY A 449 8.15 6.53 -7.38
C GLY A 449 7.22 5.95 -6.31
N GLY A 450 5.95 6.20 -6.47
CA GLY A 450 4.91 5.69 -5.59
C GLY A 450 3.55 6.11 -6.13
N LEU A 451 2.50 5.46 -5.68
CA LEU A 451 1.16 5.95 -5.95
C LEU A 451 0.91 7.15 -5.03
N THR A 452 0.97 8.36 -5.56
CA THR A 452 0.44 9.54 -4.85
C THR A 452 -1.08 9.50 -4.93
N ARG A 453 -1.75 9.36 -3.77
CA ARG A 453 -3.21 9.44 -3.66
C ARG A 453 -3.61 10.87 -3.31
N VAL A 454 -4.76 11.31 -3.80
CA VAL A 454 -5.23 12.70 -3.69
C VAL A 454 -6.65 12.73 -3.18
N ALA A 455 -6.92 13.56 -2.16
CA ALA A 455 -8.28 13.82 -1.71
C ALA A 455 -9.03 14.64 -2.75
N LEU A 456 -10.10 14.10 -3.33
CA LEU A 456 -10.88 14.81 -4.37
C LEU A 456 -11.84 15.86 -3.76
N THR A 457 -12.26 15.67 -2.51
CA THR A 457 -13.12 16.63 -1.80
C THR A 457 -12.27 17.69 -1.09
N LYS A 458 -12.63 18.97 -1.25
CA LYS A 458 -11.92 20.09 -0.61
C LYS A 458 -11.92 19.93 0.91
N GLY A 459 -10.73 20.04 1.51
CA GLY A 459 -10.54 19.93 2.96
C GLY A 459 -10.62 18.51 3.53
N SER A 460 -10.91 17.49 2.71
CA SER A 460 -10.90 16.10 3.15
C SER A 460 -9.46 15.61 3.33
N LEU A 461 -9.23 14.88 4.42
CA LEU A 461 -7.99 14.12 4.68
C LEU A 461 -8.07 12.68 4.15
N VAL A 462 -9.23 12.28 3.60
CA VAL A 462 -9.43 10.95 3.04
C VAL A 462 -8.89 10.92 1.62
N VAL A 463 -7.74 10.30 1.45
CA VAL A 463 -7.02 10.16 0.17
C VAL A 463 -7.20 8.77 -0.45
N ASN A 464 -7.79 7.83 0.30
CA ASN A 464 -7.88 6.43 -0.08
C ASN A 464 -8.75 6.22 -1.34
N SER A 465 -8.21 5.47 -2.30
CA SER A 465 -8.89 5.19 -3.58
C SER A 465 -10.21 4.44 -3.39
N SER A 466 -10.30 3.52 -2.41
CA SER A 466 -11.54 2.80 -2.09
C SER A 466 -12.69 3.69 -1.63
N GLN A 467 -12.38 4.89 -1.16
CA GLN A 467 -13.36 5.91 -0.76
C GLN A 467 -13.47 7.06 -1.78
N GLY A 468 -13.00 6.84 -3.01
CA GLY A 468 -13.13 7.79 -4.11
C GLY A 468 -11.99 8.81 -4.21
N GLY A 469 -10.82 8.54 -3.63
CA GLY A 469 -9.61 9.34 -3.85
C GLY A 469 -9.10 9.23 -5.29
N GLY A 470 -8.38 10.26 -5.74
CA GLY A 470 -7.70 10.29 -7.03
C GLY A 470 -6.21 9.97 -6.93
N SER A 471 -5.48 10.15 -8.02
CA SER A 471 -4.04 9.90 -8.09
C SER A 471 -3.28 10.95 -8.87
N LYS A 472 -1.98 10.98 -8.67
CA LYS A 472 -0.98 11.73 -9.46
C LYS A 472 0.20 10.83 -9.78
N ASP A 473 0.89 11.13 -10.89
CA ASP A 473 2.19 10.52 -11.14
C ASP A 473 3.26 11.12 -10.21
N THR A 474 4.05 10.27 -9.61
CA THR A 474 5.16 10.66 -8.72
C THR A 474 6.47 10.59 -9.49
N TRP A 475 7.14 11.72 -9.63
CA TRP A 475 8.40 11.84 -10.35
C TRP A 475 9.57 11.95 -9.40
N VAL A 476 10.35 10.90 -9.31
CA VAL A 476 11.64 10.93 -8.62
C VAL A 476 12.70 11.37 -9.62
N LEU A 477 13.45 12.39 -9.28
CA LEU A 477 14.48 12.94 -10.16
C LEU A 477 15.81 12.20 -9.98
N TYR A 478 16.65 12.19 -11.03
CA TYR A 478 18.09 11.95 -10.87
C TYR A 478 18.75 13.15 -10.18
N GLN A 479 19.96 12.93 -9.63
CA GLN A 479 20.80 13.99 -9.03
C GLN A 479 21.10 15.08 -10.02
#